data_79043dea95ed4d4fdc391a021687a661
#
_entry.id   79043dea95ed4d4fdc391a021687a661
#
_cell.length_a   1.000
_cell.length_b   1.000
_cell.length_c   1.000
_cell.angle_alpha   90.00
_cell.angle_beta   90.00
_cell.angle_gamma   90.00
#
_symmetry.space_group_name_H-M   'P 1'
#
loop_
_entity.id
_entity.type
_entity.pdbx_description
1 polymer ?
#
loop_
_entity_poly.entity_id
_entity_poly.type
_entity_poly.pdbx_seq_one_letter_code
_entity_poly.pdbx_strand_id
1 'polypeptide(L)'
;MELIIHRVNSINNLKKISNSFGVEIDIRTQSSDLILSHNPYKSGDKLVDFLDEYEKGTLILNIKETGIEKEVLNLVKERSNIKNFFLLDVEFPYIQSAIKEGEKRIAVRFSETESIETVKK
;
A
#
# COMPACT_ATOMS: atom_id res chain seq x y z
N MET A 1 -7.89 -17.57 1.09
CA MET A 1 -6.83 -16.93 0.29
C MET A 1 -7.44 -15.87 -0.62
N GLU A 2 -6.85 -14.72 -0.66
CA GLU A 2 -7.35 -13.59 -1.43
C GLU A 2 -6.38 -13.26 -2.55
N LEU A 3 -6.89 -12.99 -3.77
CA LEU A 3 -6.06 -12.54 -4.88
C LEU A 3 -5.78 -11.06 -4.77
N ILE A 4 -4.54 -10.68 -5.00
CA ILE A 4 -4.10 -9.29 -4.95
C ILE A 4 -3.65 -8.86 -6.35
N ILE A 5 -4.23 -7.79 -6.86
CA ILE A 5 -3.85 -7.22 -8.14
C ILE A 5 -2.71 -6.24 -7.93
N HIS A 6 -1.60 -6.44 -8.64
CA HIS A 6 -0.38 -5.63 -8.51
C HIS A 6 -0.49 -4.26 -9.15
N ARG A 7 0.17 -3.28 -8.56
CA ARG A 7 0.45 -1.97 -9.17
C ARG A 7 -0.80 -1.26 -9.68
N VAL A 8 -1.83 -1.26 -8.87
CA VAL A 8 -3.05 -0.53 -9.18
C VAL A 8 -2.85 0.92 -8.73
N ASN A 9 -2.11 1.68 -9.51
CA ASN A 9 -1.61 2.99 -9.12
C ASN A 9 -2.44 4.16 -9.65
N SER A 10 -3.70 3.91 -10.00
CA SER A 10 -4.60 4.98 -10.40
C SER A 10 -6.03 4.67 -9.98
N ILE A 11 -6.80 5.72 -9.75
CA ILE A 11 -8.22 5.59 -9.42
C ILE A 11 -8.97 4.96 -10.60
N ASN A 12 -8.60 5.31 -11.84
CA ASN A 12 -9.22 4.73 -13.01
C ASN A 12 -9.05 3.21 -13.07
N ASN A 13 -7.84 2.73 -12.79
CA ASN A 13 -7.58 1.28 -12.78
C ASN A 13 -8.29 0.60 -11.60
N LEU A 14 -8.33 1.27 -10.45
CA LEU A 14 -9.03 0.75 -9.27
C LEU A 14 -10.50 0.46 -9.58
N LYS A 15 -11.16 1.35 -10.27
CA LYS A 15 -12.59 1.23 -10.59
C LYS A 15 -12.90 0.07 -11.53
N LYS A 16 -11.90 -0.43 -12.27
CA LYS A 16 -12.07 -1.55 -13.19
C LYS A 16 -11.94 -2.92 -12.52
N ILE A 17 -11.55 -2.96 -11.25
CA ILE A 17 -11.27 -4.20 -10.52
C ILE A 17 -12.48 -4.58 -9.68
N SER A 18 -12.80 -5.88 -9.64
CA SER A 18 -13.86 -6.38 -8.78
C SER A 18 -13.57 -6.11 -7.30
N ASN A 19 -14.59 -5.80 -6.54
CA ASN A 19 -14.44 -5.53 -5.11
C ASN A 19 -14.00 -6.76 -4.29
N SER A 20 -14.04 -7.95 -4.88
CA SER A 20 -13.59 -9.17 -4.21
C SER A 20 -12.08 -9.33 -4.18
N PHE A 21 -11.34 -8.55 -4.97
CA PHE A 21 -9.88 -8.62 -4.99
C PHE A 21 -9.25 -7.63 -4.03
N GLY A 22 -8.05 -7.97 -3.54
CA GLY A 22 -7.18 -7.00 -2.90
C GLY A 22 -6.35 -6.27 -3.95
N VAL A 23 -5.62 -5.24 -3.51
CA VAL A 23 -4.89 -4.36 -4.40
C VAL A 23 -3.53 -4.01 -3.80
N GLU A 24 -2.49 -3.99 -4.63
CA GLU A 24 -1.20 -3.46 -4.24
C GLU A 24 -0.98 -2.11 -4.93
N ILE A 25 -0.53 -1.13 -4.14
CA ILE A 25 -0.18 0.19 -4.65
C ILE A 25 1.27 0.54 -4.30
N ASP A 26 1.91 1.34 -5.16
CA ASP A 26 3.26 1.84 -4.94
C ASP A 26 3.17 3.29 -4.49
N ILE A 27 3.76 3.62 -3.35
CA ILE A 27 3.65 4.95 -2.75
C ILE A 27 5.00 5.66 -2.77
N ARG A 28 4.98 6.89 -3.30
CA ARG A 28 6.13 7.80 -3.37
C ARG A 28 5.71 9.19 -2.99
N THR A 29 6.68 10.09 -2.88
CA THR A 29 6.40 11.52 -2.69
C THR A 29 6.70 12.27 -3.99
N GLN A 30 5.94 13.35 -4.20
CA GLN A 30 6.21 14.32 -5.26
C GLN A 30 5.78 15.69 -4.75
N SER A 31 6.74 16.63 -4.69
CA SER A 31 6.48 17.99 -4.18
C SER A 31 5.73 17.99 -2.85
N SER A 32 6.16 17.15 -1.92
CA SER A 32 5.59 16.97 -0.58
C SER A 32 4.25 16.25 -0.53
N ASP A 33 3.69 15.86 -1.68
CA ASP A 33 2.47 15.06 -1.72
C ASP A 33 2.81 13.58 -1.79
N LEU A 34 1.99 12.74 -1.15
CA LEU A 34 2.06 11.29 -1.33
C LEU A 34 1.27 10.92 -2.57
N ILE A 35 1.92 10.25 -3.50
CA ILE A 35 1.33 9.86 -4.77
C ILE A 35 1.51 8.37 -5.02
N LEU A 36 0.74 7.85 -5.98
CA LEU A 36 0.86 6.46 -6.43
C LEU A 36 1.67 6.44 -7.73
N SER A 37 2.84 5.80 -7.69
CA SER A 37 3.64 5.60 -8.89
C SER A 37 4.71 4.55 -8.65
N HIS A 38 4.83 3.60 -9.57
CA HIS A 38 5.94 2.66 -9.54
C HIS A 38 7.22 3.34 -10.05
N ASN A 39 7.11 4.27 -10.96
CA ASN A 39 8.23 4.97 -11.56
C ASN A 39 8.51 6.28 -10.82
N PRO A 40 9.74 6.49 -10.27
CA PRO A 40 10.04 7.68 -9.48
C PRO A 40 10.00 8.99 -10.26
N TYR A 41 10.00 8.93 -11.58
CA TYR A 41 10.03 10.11 -12.44
C TYR A 41 8.67 10.48 -13.02
N LYS A 42 7.61 9.78 -12.64
CA LYS A 42 6.26 10.04 -13.13
C LYS A 42 5.37 10.53 -12.01
N SER A 43 4.47 11.46 -12.33
CA SER A 43 3.42 11.85 -11.42
C SER A 43 2.33 10.78 -11.38
N GLY A 44 1.48 10.84 -10.37
CA GLY A 44 0.38 9.90 -10.21
C GLY A 44 -0.73 10.49 -9.38
N ASP A 45 -1.79 9.72 -9.17
CA ASP A 45 -2.90 10.14 -8.32
C ASP A 45 -2.43 10.32 -6.89
N LYS A 46 -3.05 11.25 -6.17
CA LYS A 46 -2.73 11.45 -4.76
C LYS A 46 -3.23 10.28 -3.93
N LEU A 47 -2.42 9.86 -2.97
CA LEU A 47 -2.78 8.75 -2.09
C LEU A 47 -4.12 9.01 -1.39
N VAL A 48 -4.35 10.21 -0.87
CA VAL A 48 -5.57 10.53 -0.15
C VAL A 48 -6.80 10.34 -1.04
N ASP A 49 -6.74 10.76 -2.29
CA ASP A 49 -7.86 10.61 -3.23
C ASP A 49 -8.13 9.13 -3.53
N PHE A 50 -7.08 8.35 -3.72
CA PHE A 50 -7.19 6.92 -3.95
C PHE A 50 -7.83 6.22 -2.74
N LEU A 51 -7.36 6.53 -1.54
CA LEU A 51 -7.88 5.91 -0.32
C LEU A 51 -9.36 6.23 -0.09
N ASP A 52 -9.78 7.43 -0.44
CA ASP A 52 -11.19 7.83 -0.29
C ASP A 52 -12.12 7.04 -1.22
N GLU A 53 -11.61 6.56 -2.34
CA GLU A 53 -12.38 5.77 -3.32
C GLU A 53 -12.26 4.26 -3.10
N TYR A 54 -11.50 3.82 -2.10
CA TYR A 54 -11.18 2.40 -1.93
C TYR A 54 -12.36 1.61 -1.37
N GLU A 55 -12.79 0.56 -2.12
CA GLU A 55 -13.87 -0.35 -1.73
C GLU A 55 -13.51 -1.82 -1.94
N LYS A 56 -12.23 -2.11 -2.12
CA LYS A 56 -11.77 -3.46 -2.47
C LYS A 56 -11.42 -4.27 -1.21
N GLY A 57 -10.74 -5.40 -1.40
CA GLY A 57 -10.27 -6.24 -0.31
C GLY A 57 -9.02 -5.69 0.37
N THR A 58 -8.10 -6.58 0.70
CA THR A 58 -6.86 -6.20 1.39
C THR A 58 -6.04 -5.22 0.56
N LEU A 59 -5.57 -4.15 1.20
CA LEU A 59 -4.71 -3.15 0.57
C LEU A 59 -3.27 -3.39 0.98
N ILE A 60 -2.41 -3.63 -0.01
CA ILE A 60 -0.97 -3.77 0.20
C ILE A 60 -0.31 -2.44 -0.17
N LEU A 61 0.39 -1.87 0.80
CA LEU A 61 1.03 -0.57 0.68
C LEU A 61 2.53 -0.77 0.46
N ASN A 62 2.96 -0.67 -0.79
CA ASN A 62 4.38 -0.83 -1.13
C ASN A 62 5.06 0.54 -1.03
N ILE A 63 5.77 0.74 0.08
CA ILE A 63 6.45 2.00 0.36
C ILE A 63 7.78 2.03 -0.39
N LYS A 64 7.92 2.97 -1.30
CA LYS A 64 9.11 3.08 -2.15
C LYS A 64 10.14 4.07 -1.65
N GLU A 65 9.84 4.80 -0.58
CA GLU A 65 10.75 5.79 -0.01
C GLU A 65 10.78 5.67 1.51
N THR A 66 11.95 5.86 2.09
CA THR A 66 12.14 5.84 3.54
C THR A 66 11.55 7.09 4.18
N GLY A 67 10.95 6.92 5.34
CA GLY A 67 10.53 8.06 6.15
C GLY A 67 9.08 8.46 6.02
N ILE A 68 8.31 7.83 5.13
CA ILE A 68 6.90 8.17 4.95
C ILE A 68 5.94 7.13 5.55
N GLU A 69 6.47 6.10 6.19
CA GLU A 69 5.69 4.95 6.67
C GLU A 69 4.59 5.37 7.65
N LYS A 70 4.94 6.18 8.64
CA LYS A 70 3.97 6.61 9.65
C LYS A 70 2.86 7.47 9.07
N GLU A 71 3.21 8.37 8.17
CA GLU A 71 2.22 9.23 7.51
C GLU A 71 1.23 8.38 6.71
N VAL A 72 1.74 7.41 5.95
CA VAL A 72 0.91 6.50 5.16
C VAL A 72 -0.03 5.70 6.08
N LEU A 73 0.51 5.11 7.14
CA LEU A 73 -0.31 4.34 8.09
C LEU A 73 -1.40 5.19 8.73
N ASN A 74 -1.07 6.42 9.12
CA ASN A 74 -2.07 7.30 9.73
C ASN A 74 -3.19 7.62 8.76
N LEU A 75 -2.87 7.90 7.50
CA LEU A 75 -3.88 8.19 6.48
C LEU A 75 -4.80 6.99 6.24
N VAL A 76 -4.25 5.79 6.23
CA VAL A 76 -5.05 4.57 6.04
C VAL A 76 -5.92 4.30 7.27
N LYS A 77 -5.36 4.43 8.47
CA LYS A 77 -6.08 4.16 9.72
C LYS A 77 -7.22 5.13 9.98
N GLU A 78 -7.17 6.32 9.42
CA GLU A 78 -8.24 7.31 9.54
C GLU A 78 -9.49 6.93 8.74
N ARG A 79 -9.41 5.95 7.85
CA ARG A 79 -10.48 5.59 6.93
C ARG A 79 -11.13 4.27 7.32
N SER A 80 -12.41 4.31 7.64
CA SER A 80 -13.17 3.11 8.01
C SER A 80 -13.48 2.21 6.82
N ASN A 81 -13.36 2.72 5.60
CA ASN A 81 -13.59 1.93 4.38
C ASN A 81 -12.44 0.97 4.07
N ILE A 82 -11.28 1.10 4.73
CA ILE A 82 -10.14 0.21 4.53
C ILE A 82 -10.02 -0.67 5.78
N LYS A 83 -10.43 -1.94 5.64
CA LYS A 83 -10.53 -2.84 6.79
C LYS A 83 -9.27 -3.65 7.03
N ASN A 84 -8.58 -4.06 5.97
CA ASN A 84 -7.35 -4.83 6.07
C ASN A 84 -6.28 -4.21 5.18
N PHE A 85 -5.11 -4.00 5.75
CA PHE A 85 -3.97 -3.46 4.99
C PHE A 85 -2.66 -3.94 5.57
N PHE A 86 -1.61 -3.96 4.73
CA PHE A 86 -0.25 -4.33 5.12
C PHE A 86 0.75 -3.43 4.45
N LEU A 87 1.85 -3.13 5.14
CA LEU A 87 3.01 -2.50 4.54
C LEU A 87 3.92 -3.58 3.95
N LEU A 88 4.49 -3.30 2.78
CA LEU A 88 5.39 -4.20 2.07
C LEU A 88 6.67 -3.46 1.72
N ASP A 89 7.80 -4.19 1.75
CA ASP A 89 9.12 -3.68 1.41
C ASP A 89 9.60 -2.49 2.26
N VAL A 90 9.11 -2.40 3.51
CA VAL A 90 9.61 -1.40 4.45
C VAL A 90 11.01 -1.76 4.91
N GLU A 91 11.80 -0.73 5.25
CA GLU A 91 13.15 -0.94 5.71
C GLU A 91 13.20 -1.58 7.09
N PHE A 92 14.27 -2.35 7.32
CA PHE A 92 14.44 -3.12 8.55
C PHE A 92 14.34 -2.26 9.83
N PRO A 93 14.99 -1.09 9.91
CA PRO A 93 14.86 -0.27 11.13
C PRO A 93 13.42 0.11 11.45
N TYR A 94 12.62 0.42 10.43
CA TYR A 94 11.20 0.72 10.65
C TYR A 94 10.44 -0.51 11.13
N ILE A 95 10.71 -1.68 10.57
CA ILE A 95 10.07 -2.93 10.98
C ILE A 95 10.28 -3.17 12.47
N GLN A 96 11.51 -3.03 12.95
CA GLN A 96 11.81 -3.20 14.37
C GLN A 96 11.06 -2.21 15.24
N SER A 97 11.05 -0.95 14.85
CA SER A 97 10.37 0.10 15.60
C SER A 97 8.85 -0.15 15.63
N ALA A 98 8.27 -0.52 14.51
CA ALA A 98 6.84 -0.79 14.41
C ALA A 98 6.42 -1.99 15.26
N ILE A 99 7.24 -3.03 15.31
CA ILE A 99 6.97 -4.21 16.15
C ILE A 99 6.95 -3.80 17.62
N LYS A 100 7.89 -2.96 18.07
CA LYS A 100 7.92 -2.47 19.43
C LYS A 100 6.68 -1.64 19.77
N GLU A 101 6.13 -0.93 18.81
CA GLU A 101 4.91 -0.14 18.97
C GLU A 101 3.63 -0.98 18.83
N GLY A 102 3.75 -2.28 18.56
CA GLY A 102 2.60 -3.16 18.42
C GLY A 102 1.98 -3.20 17.04
N GLU A 103 2.65 -2.66 16.02
CA GLU A 103 2.13 -2.73 14.66
C GLU A 103 2.30 -4.15 14.11
N LYS A 104 1.20 -4.73 13.63
CA LYS A 104 1.16 -6.11 13.12
C LYS A 104 0.81 -6.22 11.64
N ARG A 105 0.68 -5.08 10.96
CA ARG A 105 0.26 -5.04 9.57
C ARG A 105 1.41 -4.80 8.62
N ILE A 106 2.55 -5.43 8.91
CA ILE A 106 3.74 -5.35 8.08
C ILE A 106 4.00 -6.70 7.44
N ALA A 107 4.10 -6.71 6.10
CA ALA A 107 4.52 -7.87 5.34
C ALA A 107 5.86 -7.55 4.70
N VAL A 108 6.79 -8.51 4.78
CA VAL A 108 8.13 -8.34 4.24
C VAL A 108 8.32 -9.30 3.07
N ARG A 109 8.89 -8.80 1.99
CA ARG A 109 9.23 -9.64 0.84
C ARG A 109 10.53 -10.37 1.11
N PHE A 110 10.51 -11.69 1.03
CA PHE A 110 11.71 -12.50 1.25
C PHE A 110 12.51 -12.76 -0.01
N SER A 111 11.93 -12.54 -1.19
CA SER A 111 12.58 -12.75 -2.46
C SER A 111 12.06 -11.74 -3.47
N GLU A 112 12.96 -11.17 -4.25
CA GLU A 112 12.59 -10.22 -5.30
C GLU A 112 11.83 -10.88 -6.45
N THR A 113 11.93 -12.19 -6.57
CA THR A 113 11.24 -12.94 -7.60
C THR A 113 9.85 -13.39 -7.16
N GLU A 114 9.50 -13.23 -5.90
CA GLU A 114 8.20 -13.62 -5.42
C GLU A 114 7.11 -12.70 -5.94
N SER A 115 5.98 -13.32 -6.27
CA SER A 115 4.78 -12.59 -6.63
C SER A 115 3.87 -12.49 -5.40
N ILE A 116 3.21 -11.35 -5.23
CA ILE A 116 2.22 -11.19 -4.16
C ILE A 116 0.81 -11.13 -4.74
N GLU A 117 0.55 -11.89 -5.80
CA GLU A 117 -0.77 -11.99 -6.39
C GLU A 117 -1.77 -12.66 -5.45
N THR A 118 -1.27 -13.50 -4.56
CA THR A 118 -2.10 -14.23 -3.62
C THR A 118 -1.55 -14.05 -2.20
N VAL A 119 -2.41 -13.63 -1.29
CA VAL A 119 -2.04 -13.40 0.11
C VAL A 119 -3.01 -14.17 1.01
N LYS A 120 -2.46 -14.91 1.97
CA LYS A 120 -3.27 -15.55 3.01
C LYS A 120 -3.55 -14.55 4.11
N LYS A 121 -4.77 -14.50 4.52
CA LYS A 121 -5.20 -13.65 5.64
C LYS A 121 -5.06 -14.38 6.97
#